data_e82be09d8f332ec89e048d8e55d231cd
#
_entry.id   e82be09d8f332ec89e048d8e55d231cd
#
_cell.length_a   1.000
_cell.length_b   1.000
_cell.length_c   1.000
_cell.angle_alpha   90.00
_cell.angle_beta   90.00
_cell.angle_gamma   90.00
#
_symmetry.space_group_name_H-M   'P 1'
#
loop_
_entity.id
_entity.type
_entity.pdbx_description
1 polymer ?
#
loop_
_entity_poly.entity_id
_entity_poly.type
_entity_poly.pdbx_seq_one_letter_code
_entity_poly.pdbx_strand_id
1 'polypeptide(L)'
;LDRAKAAKEALTDTPETVLKLELSSGTHAFTLTRVIFDQLTKSLVDETLEAVANVLRDAKLEKDQIKGVVLVGGSTRMPCVRREVEAYFGFAPLTGIDPDCVVAVGAAMQANKLAGNAAEGEDWLLLDVTPLSLGIETMGGLVEKIIPRNSPIPVARAQDFTTFRDGQTAMAVHVVQGEREVVDACRSLARFELRGIPPMAAGAARIRVTFQVDADVLLSVSAREMTSGAEASIVVKPSYGLTDEEIVRMLQEGNSSAEADMQARKLREEQVEAKRLLESTASALTQD
;
A
#
# COMPACT_ATOMS: atom_id res chain seq x y z
N LEU A 1 15.11 -25.86 14.09
CA LEU A 1 14.48 -24.55 14.28
C LEU A 1 14.30 -24.23 15.76
N ASP A 2 13.69 -25.14 16.57
CA ASP A 2 13.36 -24.91 17.99
C ASP A 2 14.57 -24.59 18.86
N ARG A 3 15.70 -25.29 18.65
CA ARG A 3 16.95 -25.01 19.36
C ARG A 3 17.53 -23.63 19.02
N ALA A 4 17.39 -23.18 17.78
CA ALA A 4 17.81 -21.83 17.38
C ALA A 4 16.91 -20.75 18.01
N LYS A 5 15.59 -21.02 18.08
CA LYS A 5 14.64 -20.15 18.78
C LYS A 5 14.97 -20.04 20.27
N ALA A 6 15.19 -21.17 20.93
CA ALA A 6 15.55 -21.19 22.34
C ALA A 6 16.88 -20.45 22.60
N ALA A 7 17.89 -20.61 21.73
CA ALA A 7 19.15 -19.87 21.84
C ALA A 7 18.95 -18.36 21.68
N LYS A 8 18.12 -17.92 20.69
CA LYS A 8 17.75 -16.52 20.52
C LYS A 8 17.09 -15.95 21.78
N GLU A 9 16.12 -16.66 22.34
CA GLU A 9 15.40 -16.25 23.55
C GLU A 9 16.34 -16.15 24.76
N ALA A 10 17.23 -17.12 24.97
CA ALA A 10 18.22 -17.09 26.04
C ALA A 10 19.16 -15.88 25.94
N LEU A 11 19.53 -15.44 24.74
CA LEU A 11 20.39 -14.26 24.50
C LEU A 11 19.71 -12.93 24.85
N THR A 12 18.42 -12.92 25.14
CA THR A 12 17.73 -11.72 25.67
C THR A 12 18.27 -11.39 27.07
N ASP A 13 18.44 -12.41 27.93
CA ASP A 13 18.81 -12.22 29.32
C ASP A 13 20.30 -12.51 29.60
N THR A 14 20.91 -13.40 28.79
CA THR A 14 22.31 -13.79 28.96
C THR A 14 23.20 -13.27 27.84
N PRO A 15 24.49 -12.97 28.10
CA PRO A 15 25.44 -12.54 27.07
C PRO A 15 25.86 -13.66 26.11
N GLU A 16 25.71 -14.92 26.52
CA GLU A 16 26.04 -16.10 25.73
C GLU A 16 25.15 -17.28 26.07
N THR A 17 25.04 -18.23 25.14
CA THR A 17 24.34 -19.51 25.30
C THR A 17 25.02 -20.60 24.53
N VAL A 18 24.78 -21.87 24.89
CA VAL A 18 25.35 -23.06 24.19
C VAL A 18 24.25 -23.69 23.34
N LEU A 19 24.47 -23.66 22.03
CA LEU A 19 23.62 -24.35 21.05
C LEU A 19 24.15 -25.76 20.82
N LYS A 20 23.40 -26.77 21.26
CA LYS A 20 23.73 -28.19 21.05
C LYS A 20 22.98 -28.73 19.84
N LEU A 21 23.71 -29.22 18.85
CA LEU A 21 23.17 -29.82 17.63
C LEU A 21 23.50 -31.32 17.62
N GLU A 22 22.49 -32.15 17.40
CA GLU A 22 22.65 -33.59 17.15
C GLU A 22 22.63 -33.78 15.63
N LEU A 23 23.80 -34.12 15.10
CA LEU A 23 24.01 -34.44 13.70
C LEU A 23 24.33 -35.94 13.56
N SER A 24 24.28 -36.46 12.34
CA SER A 24 24.66 -37.85 12.04
C SER A 24 26.11 -38.18 12.45
N SER A 25 26.96 -37.17 12.57
CA SER A 25 28.36 -37.25 13.04
C SER A 25 28.53 -37.18 14.56
N GLY A 26 27.44 -37.01 15.33
CA GLY A 26 27.46 -36.87 16.79
C GLY A 26 26.87 -35.54 17.29
N THR A 27 27.00 -35.33 18.61
CA THR A 27 26.54 -34.09 19.25
C THR A 27 27.62 -33.02 19.17
N HIS A 28 27.29 -31.89 18.56
CA HIS A 28 28.14 -30.72 18.46
C HIS A 28 27.62 -29.61 19.34
N ALA A 29 28.49 -28.93 20.07
CA ALA A 29 28.14 -27.79 20.93
C ALA A 29 28.86 -26.53 20.41
N PHE A 30 28.09 -25.48 20.22
CA PHE A 30 28.58 -24.17 19.77
C PHE A 30 28.21 -23.11 20.80
N THR A 31 29.17 -22.30 21.23
CA THR A 31 28.88 -21.12 22.07
C THR A 31 28.47 -19.99 21.14
N LEU A 32 27.23 -19.50 21.31
CA LEU A 32 26.69 -18.34 20.62
C LEU A 32 26.67 -17.17 21.58
N THR A 33 27.41 -16.11 21.27
CA THR A 33 27.39 -14.87 22.05
C THR A 33 26.39 -13.88 21.46
N ARG A 34 25.89 -12.96 22.28
CA ARG A 34 25.02 -11.87 21.82
C ARG A 34 25.65 -11.04 20.71
N VAL A 35 26.97 -10.79 20.78
CA VAL A 35 27.70 -10.05 19.75
C VAL A 35 27.67 -10.76 18.40
N ILE A 36 27.90 -12.07 18.37
CA ILE A 36 27.81 -12.86 17.12
C ILE A 36 26.38 -12.85 16.61
N PHE A 37 25.40 -13.02 17.50
CA PHE A 37 23.99 -13.02 17.14
C PHE A 37 23.55 -11.66 16.57
N ASP A 38 23.96 -10.55 17.18
CA ASP A 38 23.69 -9.19 16.69
C ASP A 38 24.29 -8.97 15.28
N GLN A 39 25.50 -9.48 15.04
CA GLN A 39 26.12 -9.43 13.71
C GLN A 39 25.35 -10.22 12.65
N LEU A 40 24.89 -11.41 13.00
CA LEU A 40 24.12 -12.29 12.09
C LEU A 40 22.74 -11.72 11.75
N THR A 41 22.14 -10.96 12.65
CA THR A 41 20.79 -10.37 12.50
C THR A 41 20.81 -8.92 12.08
N LYS A 42 21.99 -8.30 11.92
CA LYS A 42 22.12 -6.87 11.63
C LYS A 42 21.34 -6.44 10.39
N SER A 43 21.43 -7.16 9.29
CA SER A 43 20.72 -6.82 8.05
C SER A 43 19.21 -6.79 8.24
N LEU A 44 18.65 -7.73 9.01
CA LEU A 44 17.22 -7.77 9.31
C LEU A 44 16.76 -6.56 10.15
N VAL A 45 17.61 -6.13 11.09
CA VAL A 45 17.32 -4.93 11.90
C VAL A 45 17.45 -3.66 11.05
N ASP A 46 18.47 -3.57 10.20
CA ASP A 46 18.65 -2.45 9.27
C ASP A 46 17.44 -2.30 8.33
N GLU A 47 16.90 -3.39 7.79
CA GLU A 47 15.68 -3.39 6.96
C GLU A 47 14.46 -2.84 7.71
N THR A 48 14.31 -3.16 9.00
CA THR A 48 13.22 -2.60 9.82
C THR A 48 13.36 -1.09 10.01
N LEU A 49 14.58 -0.58 10.19
CA LEU A 49 14.84 0.86 10.32
C LEU A 49 14.65 1.60 9.00
N GLU A 50 14.93 0.96 7.87
CA GLU A 50 14.61 1.50 6.55
C GLU A 50 13.10 1.63 6.37
N ALA A 51 12.31 0.63 6.80
CA ALA A 51 10.85 0.71 6.80
C ALA A 51 10.35 1.87 7.67
N VAL A 52 10.95 2.10 8.85
CA VAL A 52 10.65 3.26 9.71
C VAL A 52 10.94 4.57 8.98
N ALA A 53 12.10 4.69 8.31
CA ALA A 53 12.46 5.89 7.55
C ALA A 53 11.45 6.17 6.42
N ASN A 54 10.98 5.14 5.74
CA ASN A 54 9.97 5.26 4.69
C ASN A 54 8.63 5.76 5.25
N VAL A 55 8.19 5.21 6.39
CA VAL A 55 6.96 5.64 7.07
C VAL A 55 7.02 7.11 7.49
N LEU A 56 8.14 7.56 8.06
CA LEU A 56 8.34 8.97 8.43
C LEU A 56 8.26 9.89 7.22
N ARG A 57 8.90 9.50 6.11
CA ARG A 57 8.85 10.24 4.84
C ARG A 57 7.43 10.34 4.29
N ASP A 58 6.69 9.24 4.30
CA ASP A 58 5.30 9.20 3.85
C ASP A 58 4.38 10.07 4.71
N ALA A 59 4.62 10.07 6.02
CA ALA A 59 3.92 10.92 6.98
C ALA A 59 4.37 12.39 6.93
N LYS A 60 5.47 12.70 6.20
CA LYS A 60 6.13 14.03 6.17
C LYS A 60 6.51 14.50 7.57
N LEU A 61 7.01 13.59 8.40
CA LEU A 61 7.46 13.84 9.76
C LEU A 61 8.97 13.66 9.88
N GLU A 62 9.60 14.51 10.69
CA GLU A 62 10.98 14.35 11.11
C GLU A 62 11.06 13.54 12.40
N LYS A 63 12.25 12.97 12.68
CA LYS A 63 12.46 12.11 13.85
C LYS A 63 12.18 12.82 15.19
N ASP A 64 12.50 14.09 15.27
CA ASP A 64 12.32 14.95 16.46
C ASP A 64 10.83 15.27 16.75
N GLN A 65 9.96 15.09 15.78
CA GLN A 65 8.52 15.24 15.93
C GLN A 65 7.86 14.00 16.57
N ILE A 66 8.58 12.87 16.63
CA ILE A 66 8.10 11.64 17.24
C ILE A 66 8.24 11.74 18.76
N LYS A 67 7.13 11.65 19.47
CA LYS A 67 7.07 11.80 20.94
C LYS A 67 7.39 10.53 21.70
N GLY A 68 7.32 9.38 21.07
CA GLY A 68 7.58 8.09 21.68
C GLY A 68 7.50 6.95 20.67
N VAL A 69 8.24 5.87 20.94
CA VAL A 69 8.23 4.64 20.15
C VAL A 69 7.79 3.49 21.03
N VAL A 70 6.76 2.77 20.59
CA VAL A 70 6.27 1.55 21.24
C VAL A 70 6.73 0.35 20.42
N LEU A 71 7.42 -0.59 21.05
CA LEU A 71 7.87 -1.83 20.42
C LEU A 71 6.85 -2.94 20.66
N VAL A 72 6.41 -3.60 19.58
CA VAL A 72 5.39 -4.65 19.60
C VAL A 72 5.91 -5.91 18.94
N GLY A 73 5.52 -7.07 19.48
CA GLY A 73 5.91 -8.39 18.98
C GLY A 73 7.18 -8.95 19.62
N GLY A 74 7.27 -10.27 19.68
CA GLY A 74 8.31 -10.99 20.45
C GLY A 74 9.75 -10.69 20.01
N SER A 75 10.00 -10.37 18.73
CA SER A 75 11.34 -10.00 18.23
C SER A 75 11.86 -8.68 18.80
N THR A 76 10.98 -7.79 19.25
CA THR A 76 11.36 -6.52 19.89
C THR A 76 11.93 -6.68 21.31
N ARG A 77 11.88 -7.90 21.86
CA ARG A 77 12.58 -8.25 23.10
C ARG A 77 14.10 -8.33 22.91
N MET A 78 14.58 -8.50 21.68
CA MET A 78 16.01 -8.55 21.38
C MET A 78 16.69 -7.23 21.77
N PRO A 79 17.80 -7.29 22.57
CA PRO A 79 18.49 -6.07 23.00
C PRO A 79 19.02 -5.21 21.84
N CYS A 80 19.47 -5.84 20.74
CA CYS A 80 19.93 -5.10 19.54
C CYS A 80 18.81 -4.25 18.94
N VAL A 81 17.59 -4.75 18.82
CA VAL A 81 16.46 -3.98 18.27
C VAL A 81 16.21 -2.72 19.09
N ARG A 82 16.17 -2.85 20.41
CA ARG A 82 15.96 -1.70 21.32
C ARG A 82 17.07 -0.68 21.19
N ARG A 83 18.33 -1.14 21.18
CA ARG A 83 19.51 -0.27 21.05
C ARG A 83 19.53 0.48 19.70
N GLU A 84 19.26 -0.21 18.59
CA GLU A 84 19.27 0.42 17.27
C GLU A 84 18.10 1.41 17.09
N VAL A 85 16.91 1.09 17.65
CA VAL A 85 15.78 2.04 17.67
C VAL A 85 16.10 3.27 18.53
N GLU A 86 16.70 3.09 19.72
CA GLU A 86 17.14 4.18 20.56
C GLU A 86 18.20 5.05 19.86
N ALA A 87 19.17 4.44 19.19
CA ALA A 87 20.17 5.15 18.40
C ALA A 87 19.55 5.92 17.22
N TYR A 88 18.52 5.36 16.59
CA TYR A 88 17.84 5.99 15.46
C TYR A 88 17.03 7.23 15.86
N PHE A 89 16.27 7.16 16.97
CA PHE A 89 15.39 8.25 17.42
C PHE A 89 16.05 9.20 18.43
N GLY A 90 17.14 8.79 19.07
CA GLY A 90 17.83 9.57 20.10
C GLY A 90 17.19 9.49 21.50
N PHE A 91 16.20 8.61 21.69
CA PHE A 91 15.56 8.34 23.00
C PHE A 91 15.15 6.88 23.11
N ALA A 92 15.04 6.38 24.37
CA ALA A 92 14.69 4.99 24.63
C ALA A 92 13.23 4.69 24.26
N PRO A 93 12.95 3.52 23.65
CA PRO A 93 11.59 3.07 23.40
C PRO A 93 10.80 2.92 24.71
N LEU A 94 9.47 3.12 24.63
CA LEU A 94 8.56 2.94 25.76
C LEU A 94 8.47 1.46 26.15
N THR A 95 8.68 1.14 27.43
CA THR A 95 8.74 -0.24 27.95
C THR A 95 7.57 -0.62 28.85
N GLY A 96 6.61 0.29 29.03
CA GLY A 96 5.48 0.11 29.97
C GLY A 96 4.41 -0.88 29.50
N ILE A 97 4.50 -1.41 28.28
CA ILE A 97 3.53 -2.32 27.70
C ILE A 97 4.23 -3.64 27.34
N ASP A 98 3.62 -4.77 27.75
CA ASP A 98 4.11 -6.08 27.34
C ASP A 98 3.89 -6.29 25.84
N PRO A 99 4.95 -6.46 25.03
CA PRO A 99 4.84 -6.59 23.57
C PRO A 99 4.05 -7.82 23.10
N ASP A 100 3.87 -8.83 23.98
CA ASP A 100 3.07 -10.03 23.65
C ASP A 100 1.57 -9.83 23.93
N CYS A 101 1.21 -8.89 24.82
CA CYS A 101 -0.17 -8.66 25.25
C CYS A 101 -0.81 -7.42 24.60
N VAL A 102 -0.02 -6.50 24.06
CA VAL A 102 -0.51 -5.18 23.59
C VAL A 102 -1.62 -5.28 22.54
N VAL A 103 -1.53 -6.23 21.62
CA VAL A 103 -2.55 -6.43 20.57
C VAL A 103 -3.87 -6.91 21.16
N ALA A 104 -3.82 -7.86 22.11
CA ALA A 104 -5.02 -8.36 22.77
C ALA A 104 -5.70 -7.27 23.61
N VAL A 105 -4.90 -6.47 24.33
CA VAL A 105 -5.41 -5.31 25.11
C VAL A 105 -6.05 -4.29 24.19
N GLY A 106 -5.39 -3.92 23.08
CA GLY A 106 -5.94 -2.98 22.11
C GLY A 106 -7.24 -3.47 21.46
N ALA A 107 -7.30 -4.76 21.12
CA ALA A 107 -8.52 -5.38 20.60
C ALA A 107 -9.67 -5.35 21.62
N ALA A 108 -9.38 -5.61 22.89
CA ALA A 108 -10.36 -5.54 23.97
C ALA A 108 -10.88 -4.10 24.18
N MET A 109 -10.00 -3.11 24.12
CA MET A 109 -10.38 -1.69 24.20
C MET A 109 -11.30 -1.29 23.04
N GLN A 110 -10.96 -1.71 21.81
CA GLN A 110 -11.80 -1.44 20.63
C GLN A 110 -13.16 -2.14 20.74
N ALA A 111 -13.20 -3.40 21.16
CA ALA A 111 -14.45 -4.13 21.38
C ALA A 111 -15.33 -3.45 22.43
N ASN A 112 -14.75 -2.98 23.53
CA ASN A 112 -15.44 -2.25 24.59
C ASN A 112 -16.09 -0.96 24.05
N LYS A 113 -15.36 -0.22 23.22
CA LYS A 113 -15.87 0.99 22.56
C LYS A 113 -17.02 0.68 21.60
N LEU A 114 -16.88 -0.33 20.76
CA LEU A 114 -17.92 -0.76 19.81
C LEU A 114 -19.19 -1.26 20.52
N ALA A 115 -19.04 -1.83 21.73
CA ALA A 115 -20.16 -2.22 22.58
C ALA A 115 -20.86 -1.02 23.29
N GLY A 116 -20.38 0.20 23.07
CA GLY A 116 -20.96 1.41 23.68
C GLY A 116 -20.57 1.63 25.14
N ASN A 117 -19.56 0.93 25.65
CA ASN A 117 -19.11 1.03 27.04
C ASN A 117 -17.91 2.00 27.22
N ALA A 118 -17.59 2.83 26.21
CA ALA A 118 -16.52 3.81 26.32
C ALA A 118 -16.81 4.83 27.41
N ALA A 119 -15.81 5.14 28.25
CA ALA A 119 -15.94 6.19 29.26
C ALA A 119 -16.01 7.59 28.60
N GLU A 120 -16.67 8.55 29.28
CA GLU A 120 -16.66 9.94 28.84
C GLU A 120 -15.22 10.47 28.77
N GLY A 121 -14.83 10.97 27.59
CA GLY A 121 -13.48 11.49 27.33
C GLY A 121 -12.54 10.52 26.61
N GLU A 122 -12.93 9.28 26.37
CA GLU A 122 -12.20 8.32 25.52
C GLU A 122 -12.58 8.44 24.03
N ASP A 123 -12.57 9.66 23.49
CA ASP A 123 -12.89 9.95 22.10
C ASP A 123 -11.68 9.75 21.16
N TRP A 124 -11.13 8.52 21.15
CA TRP A 124 -10.18 8.16 20.11
C TRP A 124 -10.91 7.48 18.93
N LEU A 125 -10.54 7.83 17.74
CA LEU A 125 -11.07 7.26 16.49
C LEU A 125 -9.97 6.45 15.81
N LEU A 126 -10.21 5.16 15.60
CA LEU A 126 -9.37 4.33 14.77
C LEU A 126 -9.83 4.50 13.33
N LEU A 127 -8.97 5.08 12.50
CA LEU A 127 -9.17 5.16 11.04
C LEU A 127 -8.20 4.19 10.37
N ASP A 128 -8.73 3.37 9.51
CA ASP A 128 -7.92 2.55 8.61
C ASP A 128 -7.60 3.34 7.33
N VAL A 129 -6.62 2.88 6.57
CA VAL A 129 -6.17 3.52 5.33
C VAL A 129 -6.06 2.52 4.19
N THR A 130 -6.13 3.01 2.96
CA THR A 130 -5.85 2.19 1.78
C THR A 130 -4.35 1.87 1.72
N PRO A 131 -3.93 0.59 1.68
CA PRO A 131 -2.50 0.22 1.68
C PRO A 131 -1.82 0.54 0.35
N LEU A 132 -2.56 0.57 -0.74
CA LEU A 132 -2.10 0.85 -2.11
C LEU A 132 -3.06 1.81 -2.80
N SER A 133 -2.54 2.57 -3.76
CA SER A 133 -3.34 3.45 -4.61
C SER A 133 -4.33 2.67 -5.46
N LEU A 134 -5.52 3.23 -5.64
CA LEU A 134 -6.57 2.72 -6.50
C LEU A 134 -6.74 3.68 -7.68
N GLY A 135 -6.78 3.15 -8.88
CA GLY A 135 -6.80 3.96 -10.08
C GLY A 135 -7.50 3.29 -11.25
N ILE A 136 -7.49 3.98 -12.36
CA ILE A 136 -8.10 3.58 -13.63
C ILE A 136 -7.04 3.56 -14.73
N GLU A 137 -7.17 2.60 -15.65
CA GLU A 137 -6.41 2.61 -16.90
C GLU A 137 -6.86 3.75 -17.81
N THR A 138 -5.91 4.50 -18.31
CA THR A 138 -6.11 5.55 -19.32
C THR A 138 -5.42 5.19 -20.63
N MET A 139 -5.61 6.02 -21.67
CA MET A 139 -5.00 5.82 -22.99
C MET A 139 -3.49 5.67 -22.87
N GLY A 140 -2.95 4.75 -23.68
CA GLY A 140 -1.51 4.42 -23.64
C GLY A 140 -1.15 3.36 -22.59
N GLY A 141 -2.12 2.76 -21.91
CA GLY A 141 -1.87 1.79 -20.82
C GLY A 141 -1.22 2.45 -19.60
N LEU A 142 -1.58 3.71 -19.32
CA LEU A 142 -1.16 4.47 -18.16
C LEU A 142 -2.18 4.32 -17.03
N VAL A 143 -1.74 4.59 -15.81
CA VAL A 143 -2.59 4.60 -14.61
C VAL A 143 -2.85 6.02 -14.15
N GLU A 144 -4.12 6.35 -13.96
CA GLU A 144 -4.54 7.56 -13.24
C GLU A 144 -5.02 7.16 -11.85
N LYS A 145 -4.28 7.61 -10.81
CA LYS A 145 -4.57 7.29 -9.40
C LYS A 145 -5.70 8.18 -8.88
N ILE A 146 -6.84 7.59 -8.56
CA ILE A 146 -8.03 8.30 -8.06
C ILE A 146 -8.01 8.41 -6.54
N ILE A 147 -7.72 7.30 -5.85
CA ILE A 147 -7.54 7.27 -4.40
C ILE A 147 -6.08 6.90 -4.13
N PRO A 148 -5.24 7.85 -3.68
CA PRO A 148 -3.85 7.58 -3.31
C PRO A 148 -3.76 6.62 -2.13
N ARG A 149 -2.66 5.87 -2.03
CA ARG A 149 -2.32 5.09 -0.83
C ARG A 149 -2.33 5.97 0.42
N ASN A 150 -2.52 5.36 1.56
CA ASN A 150 -2.64 6.04 2.86
C ASN A 150 -3.84 7.01 2.96
N SER A 151 -4.82 6.92 2.04
CA SER A 151 -6.07 7.66 2.19
C SER A 151 -6.91 7.04 3.30
N PRO A 152 -7.33 7.81 4.33
CA PRO A 152 -8.24 7.32 5.37
C PRO A 152 -9.55 6.82 4.77
N ILE A 153 -10.08 5.71 5.28
CA ILE A 153 -11.38 5.18 4.88
C ILE A 153 -12.42 5.39 6.00
N PRO A 154 -13.72 5.61 5.67
CA PRO A 154 -14.27 5.60 4.31
C PRO A 154 -13.88 6.84 3.48
N VAL A 155 -13.74 6.66 2.17
CA VAL A 155 -13.34 7.74 1.25
C VAL A 155 -14.07 7.61 -0.09
N ALA A 156 -14.46 8.75 -0.66
CA ALA A 156 -14.99 8.84 -2.02
C ALA A 156 -14.25 9.91 -2.80
N ARG A 157 -13.87 9.58 -4.05
CA ARG A 157 -13.24 10.50 -4.98
C ARG A 157 -13.80 10.30 -6.38
N ALA A 158 -13.93 11.38 -7.13
CA ALA A 158 -14.42 11.33 -8.50
C ALA A 158 -13.51 12.14 -9.42
N GLN A 159 -13.39 11.66 -10.67
CA GLN A 159 -12.68 12.35 -11.73
C GLN A 159 -13.49 12.26 -13.01
N ASP A 160 -13.43 13.31 -13.82
CA ASP A 160 -14.12 13.37 -15.10
C ASP A 160 -13.18 12.90 -16.21
N PHE A 161 -13.69 12.03 -17.06
CA PHE A 161 -13.04 11.49 -18.25
C PHE A 161 -13.86 11.82 -19.49
N THR A 162 -13.29 11.56 -20.67
CA THR A 162 -13.94 11.83 -21.94
C THR A 162 -13.71 10.72 -22.95
N THR A 163 -14.41 10.76 -24.07
CA THR A 163 -14.23 9.84 -25.21
C THR A 163 -13.00 10.21 -26.02
N PHE A 164 -12.32 9.20 -26.54
CA PHE A 164 -11.12 9.38 -27.37
C PHE A 164 -11.44 9.52 -28.88
N ARG A 165 -12.57 8.96 -29.34
CA ARG A 165 -12.96 8.93 -30.76
C ARG A 165 -14.31 9.58 -30.99
N ASP A 166 -14.46 10.15 -32.20
CA ASP A 166 -15.77 10.64 -32.65
C ASP A 166 -16.79 9.50 -32.70
N GLY A 167 -18.00 9.78 -32.27
CA GLY A 167 -19.11 8.83 -32.27
C GLY A 167 -18.96 7.66 -31.31
N GLN A 168 -18.03 7.70 -30.36
CA GLN A 168 -17.83 6.63 -29.37
C GLN A 168 -19.04 6.53 -28.44
N THR A 169 -19.69 5.33 -28.40
CA THR A 169 -20.91 5.09 -27.62
C THR A 169 -20.69 4.22 -26.39
N ALA A 170 -19.46 3.74 -26.17
CA ALA A 170 -19.09 2.91 -25.02
C ALA A 170 -17.67 3.22 -24.55
N MET A 171 -17.41 3.02 -23.25
CA MET A 171 -16.10 3.18 -22.62
C MET A 171 -15.83 2.00 -21.68
N ALA A 172 -14.69 1.31 -21.92
CA ALA A 172 -14.20 0.30 -21.00
C ALA A 172 -13.53 0.98 -19.79
N VAL A 173 -13.93 0.59 -18.59
CA VAL A 173 -13.34 1.03 -17.32
C VAL A 173 -12.57 -0.13 -16.73
N HIS A 174 -11.24 0.00 -16.64
CA HIS A 174 -10.36 -0.97 -16.02
C HIS A 174 -9.85 -0.39 -14.70
N VAL A 175 -10.23 -1.02 -13.61
CA VAL A 175 -9.87 -0.64 -12.24
C VAL A 175 -8.61 -1.39 -11.84
N VAL A 176 -7.61 -0.66 -11.37
CA VAL A 176 -6.30 -1.20 -11.01
C VAL A 176 -5.86 -0.73 -9.62
N GLN A 177 -4.94 -1.49 -9.02
CA GLN A 177 -4.34 -1.22 -7.71
C GLN A 177 -2.83 -1.30 -7.81
N GLY A 178 -2.12 -0.31 -7.27
CA GLY A 178 -0.66 -0.31 -7.21
C GLY A 178 -0.04 1.08 -7.29
N GLU A 179 1.31 1.11 -7.22
CA GLU A 179 2.06 2.36 -7.20
C GLU A 179 2.74 2.70 -8.53
N ARG A 180 2.67 1.80 -9.50
CA ARG A 180 3.30 1.97 -10.81
C ARG A 180 2.46 2.89 -11.72
N GLU A 181 3.14 3.55 -12.67
CA GLU A 181 2.49 4.45 -13.64
C GLU A 181 1.96 3.73 -14.88
N VAL A 182 2.34 2.45 -15.05
CA VAL A 182 1.95 1.60 -16.18
C VAL A 182 1.03 0.48 -15.73
N VAL A 183 -0.06 0.25 -16.46
CA VAL A 183 -1.11 -0.72 -16.12
C VAL A 183 -0.59 -2.14 -15.97
N ASP A 184 0.35 -2.55 -16.84
CA ASP A 184 0.89 -3.92 -16.84
C ASP A 184 1.68 -4.25 -15.56
N ALA A 185 2.11 -3.23 -14.84
CA ALA A 185 2.83 -3.36 -13.56
C ALA A 185 1.91 -3.14 -12.34
N CYS A 186 0.60 -2.97 -12.55
CA CYS A 186 -0.40 -2.84 -11.51
C CYS A 186 -1.30 -4.07 -11.46
N ARG A 187 -1.89 -4.30 -10.29
CA ARG A 187 -2.85 -5.37 -10.09
C ARG A 187 -4.20 -4.99 -10.66
N SER A 188 -4.75 -5.82 -11.57
CA SER A 188 -6.10 -5.67 -12.08
C SER A 188 -7.11 -6.08 -11.02
N LEU A 189 -8.05 -5.20 -10.70
CA LEU A 189 -9.14 -5.47 -9.75
C LEU A 189 -10.44 -5.85 -10.46
N ALA A 190 -10.81 -5.08 -11.48
CA ALA A 190 -12.05 -5.28 -12.21
C ALA A 190 -12.03 -4.61 -13.59
N ARG A 191 -12.90 -5.10 -14.47
CA ARG A 191 -13.20 -4.45 -15.75
C ARG A 191 -14.71 -4.43 -15.96
N PHE A 192 -15.24 -3.30 -16.41
CA PHE A 192 -16.63 -3.16 -16.81
C PHE A 192 -16.76 -2.15 -17.94
N GLU A 193 -17.90 -2.06 -18.58
CA GLU A 193 -18.14 -1.20 -19.71
C GLU A 193 -19.33 -0.28 -19.44
N LEU A 194 -19.12 1.03 -19.59
CA LEU A 194 -20.18 2.01 -19.68
C LEU A 194 -20.68 2.06 -21.14
N ARG A 195 -21.96 1.80 -21.35
CA ARG A 195 -22.63 1.90 -22.66
C ARG A 195 -23.67 2.99 -22.66
N GLY A 196 -24.11 3.41 -23.84
CA GLY A 196 -25.14 4.43 -23.96
C GLY A 196 -24.60 5.87 -23.87
N ILE A 197 -23.32 6.05 -24.17
CA ILE A 197 -22.73 7.37 -24.37
C ILE A 197 -23.32 7.94 -25.68
N PRO A 198 -23.89 9.16 -25.68
CA PRO A 198 -24.35 9.79 -26.90
C PRO A 198 -23.20 9.96 -27.91
N PRO A 199 -23.42 9.68 -29.20
CA PRO A 199 -22.37 9.87 -30.20
C PRO A 199 -22.09 11.37 -30.36
N MET A 200 -20.89 11.79 -30.01
CA MET A 200 -20.39 13.17 -30.04
C MET A 200 -18.97 13.19 -30.60
N ALA A 201 -18.46 14.39 -30.86
CA ALA A 201 -17.04 14.55 -31.18
C ALA A 201 -16.16 14.07 -30.03
N ALA A 202 -14.98 13.58 -30.35
CA ALA A 202 -13.97 13.17 -29.37
C ALA A 202 -13.71 14.30 -28.35
N GLY A 203 -13.66 13.96 -27.09
CA GLY A 203 -13.48 14.93 -26.00
C GLY A 203 -14.75 15.66 -25.55
N ALA A 204 -15.89 15.52 -26.22
CA ALA A 204 -17.11 16.23 -25.85
C ALA A 204 -17.94 15.52 -24.76
N ALA A 205 -17.90 14.20 -24.70
CA ALA A 205 -18.61 13.45 -23.65
C ALA A 205 -17.94 13.67 -22.28
N ARG A 206 -18.77 13.84 -21.26
CA ARG A 206 -18.31 14.00 -19.88
C ARG A 206 -18.74 12.80 -19.05
N ILE A 207 -17.75 11.98 -18.70
CA ILE A 207 -17.97 10.73 -17.97
C ILE A 207 -17.32 10.86 -16.61
N ARG A 208 -18.17 10.94 -15.57
CA ARG A 208 -17.71 10.98 -14.17
C ARG A 208 -17.50 9.58 -13.66
N VAL A 209 -16.26 9.28 -13.29
CA VAL A 209 -15.91 8.02 -12.63
C VAL A 209 -15.71 8.30 -11.14
N THR A 210 -16.48 7.60 -10.30
CA THR A 210 -16.44 7.73 -8.84
C THR A 210 -15.92 6.45 -8.23
N PHE A 211 -14.90 6.58 -7.39
CA PHE A 211 -14.35 5.53 -6.54
C PHE A 211 -14.80 5.80 -5.12
N GLN A 212 -15.38 4.80 -4.47
CA GLN A 212 -15.80 4.87 -3.07
C GLN A 212 -15.34 3.62 -2.35
N VAL A 213 -14.54 3.81 -1.29
CA VAL A 213 -14.14 2.75 -0.36
C VAL A 213 -14.90 2.96 0.94
N ASP A 214 -15.63 1.96 1.39
CA ASP A 214 -16.37 1.99 2.64
C ASP A 214 -15.52 1.53 3.84
N ALA A 215 -16.13 1.51 5.03
CA ALA A 215 -15.47 1.10 6.27
C ALA A 215 -15.08 -0.40 6.29
N ASP A 216 -15.70 -1.23 5.46
CA ASP A 216 -15.40 -2.66 5.30
C ASP A 216 -14.35 -2.92 4.19
N VAL A 217 -13.71 -1.86 3.70
CA VAL A 217 -12.72 -1.91 2.62
C VAL A 217 -13.31 -2.43 1.29
N LEU A 218 -14.62 -2.27 1.08
CA LEU A 218 -15.25 -2.55 -0.21
C LEU A 218 -15.12 -1.34 -1.12
N LEU A 219 -14.58 -1.57 -2.31
CA LEU A 219 -14.46 -0.56 -3.36
C LEU A 219 -15.65 -0.66 -4.31
N SER A 220 -16.44 0.41 -4.37
CA SER A 220 -17.46 0.62 -5.40
C SER A 220 -16.92 1.59 -6.44
N VAL A 221 -16.95 1.22 -7.71
CA VAL A 221 -16.58 2.09 -8.82
C VAL A 221 -17.78 2.26 -9.73
N SER A 222 -18.21 3.51 -9.94
CA SER A 222 -19.27 3.86 -10.89
C SER A 222 -18.75 4.80 -11.97
N ALA A 223 -19.23 4.63 -13.19
CA ALA A 223 -19.00 5.51 -14.31
C ALA A 223 -20.35 6.02 -14.82
N ARG A 224 -20.53 7.34 -14.88
CA ARG A 224 -21.78 7.97 -15.30
C ARG A 224 -21.52 9.01 -16.39
N GLU A 225 -22.23 8.88 -17.52
CA GLU A 225 -22.25 9.91 -18.54
C GLU A 225 -23.23 11.02 -18.10
N MET A 226 -22.74 12.26 -18.10
CA MET A 226 -23.44 13.38 -17.41
C MET A 226 -24.60 13.96 -18.22
N THR A 227 -24.69 13.69 -19.52
CA THR A 227 -25.75 14.19 -20.39
C THR A 227 -26.91 13.20 -20.51
N SER A 228 -26.61 11.95 -20.82
CA SER A 228 -27.63 10.89 -20.96
C SER A 228 -28.05 10.27 -19.64
N GLY A 229 -27.19 10.38 -18.60
CA GLY A 229 -27.39 9.71 -17.34
C GLY A 229 -27.08 8.20 -17.38
N ALA A 230 -26.56 7.68 -18.49
CA ALA A 230 -26.12 6.30 -18.59
C ALA A 230 -25.07 6.00 -17.51
N GLU A 231 -25.25 4.90 -16.79
CA GLU A 231 -24.40 4.53 -15.66
C GLU A 231 -24.08 3.04 -15.67
N ALA A 232 -22.86 2.72 -15.26
CA ALA A 232 -22.41 1.34 -15.00
C ALA A 232 -21.56 1.35 -13.74
N SER A 233 -21.62 0.28 -12.96
CA SER A 233 -20.86 0.18 -11.71
C SER A 233 -20.42 -1.25 -11.42
N ILE A 234 -19.38 -1.36 -10.58
CA ILE A 234 -18.89 -2.63 -10.05
C ILE A 234 -18.50 -2.46 -8.58
N VAL A 235 -18.60 -3.54 -7.81
CA VAL A 235 -18.13 -3.60 -6.43
C VAL A 235 -17.09 -4.70 -6.33
N VAL A 236 -15.94 -4.39 -5.75
CA VAL A 236 -14.82 -5.33 -5.56
C VAL A 236 -14.22 -5.16 -4.18
N LYS A 237 -13.54 -6.21 -3.68
CA LYS A 237 -12.78 -6.13 -2.43
C LYS A 237 -11.28 -6.08 -2.76
N PRO A 238 -10.62 -4.90 -2.69
CA PRO A 238 -9.23 -4.74 -3.09
C PRO A 238 -8.24 -5.59 -2.28
N SER A 239 -8.56 -5.89 -1.03
CA SER A 239 -7.75 -6.73 -0.13
C SER A 239 -7.85 -8.23 -0.41
N TYR A 240 -8.82 -8.69 -1.22
CA TYR A 240 -9.00 -10.12 -1.47
C TYR A 240 -7.82 -10.70 -2.24
N GLY A 241 -7.15 -11.71 -1.65
CA GLY A 241 -5.98 -12.36 -2.24
C GLY A 241 -4.72 -11.49 -2.29
N LEU A 242 -4.64 -10.41 -1.49
CA LEU A 242 -3.46 -9.56 -1.33
C LEU A 242 -2.81 -9.87 0.02
N THR A 243 -1.57 -10.35 0.00
CA THR A 243 -0.78 -10.61 1.22
C THR A 243 0.06 -9.40 1.61
N ASP A 244 0.51 -9.36 2.86
CA ASP A 244 1.39 -8.27 3.34
C ASP A 244 2.72 -8.24 2.57
N GLU A 245 3.26 -9.40 2.20
CA GLU A 245 4.48 -9.51 1.41
C GLU A 245 4.28 -8.94 -0.01
N GLU A 246 3.10 -9.14 -0.60
CA GLU A 246 2.76 -8.56 -1.90
C GLU A 246 2.63 -7.05 -1.82
N ILE A 247 2.03 -6.50 -0.75
CA ILE A 247 1.95 -5.05 -0.52
C ILE A 247 3.36 -4.47 -0.43
N VAL A 248 4.23 -5.05 0.41
CA VAL A 248 5.63 -4.59 0.56
C VAL A 248 6.36 -4.62 -0.78
N ARG A 249 6.24 -5.70 -1.54
CA ARG A 249 6.85 -5.83 -2.86
C ARG A 249 6.36 -4.73 -3.82
N MET A 250 5.05 -4.51 -3.90
CA MET A 250 4.46 -3.49 -4.78
C MET A 250 4.90 -2.06 -4.42
N LEU A 251 5.08 -1.79 -3.12
CA LEU A 251 5.60 -0.51 -2.64
C LEU A 251 7.09 -0.34 -3.00
N GLN A 252 7.90 -1.38 -2.83
CA GLN A 252 9.31 -1.36 -3.20
C GLN A 252 9.50 -1.19 -4.72
N GLU A 253 8.74 -1.93 -5.51
CA GLU A 253 8.73 -1.82 -6.98
C GLU A 253 8.31 -0.41 -7.43
N GLY A 254 7.30 0.18 -6.81
CA GLY A 254 6.87 1.55 -7.06
C GLY A 254 7.98 2.57 -6.81
N ASN A 255 8.69 2.44 -5.69
CA ASN A 255 9.80 3.34 -5.35
C ASN A 255 11.02 3.14 -6.27
N SER A 256 11.44 1.90 -6.50
CA SER A 256 12.63 1.60 -7.32
C SER A 256 12.44 1.91 -8.81
N SER A 257 11.20 1.91 -9.29
CA SER A 257 10.86 2.15 -10.71
C SER A 257 10.37 3.57 -11.00
N ALA A 258 10.33 4.47 -10.01
CA ALA A 258 9.72 5.79 -10.15
C ALA A 258 10.29 6.61 -11.32
N GLU A 259 11.62 6.60 -11.53
CA GLU A 259 12.26 7.32 -12.62
C GLU A 259 11.94 6.69 -14.00
N ALA A 260 12.00 5.36 -14.08
CA ALA A 260 11.65 4.62 -15.31
C ALA A 260 10.16 4.80 -15.65
N ASP A 261 9.28 4.80 -14.67
CA ASP A 261 7.85 5.02 -14.86
C ASP A 261 7.56 6.45 -15.33
N MET A 262 8.24 7.45 -14.80
CA MET A 262 8.10 8.83 -15.26
C MET A 262 8.51 8.99 -16.72
N GLN A 263 9.59 8.34 -17.14
CA GLN A 263 10.03 8.34 -18.56
C GLN A 263 9.04 7.59 -19.44
N ALA A 264 8.55 6.43 -18.97
CA ALA A 264 7.55 5.65 -19.70
C ALA A 264 6.22 6.41 -19.86
N ARG A 265 5.77 7.13 -18.83
CA ARG A 265 4.58 7.99 -18.87
C ARG A 265 4.75 9.07 -19.96
N LYS A 266 5.84 9.85 -19.92
CA LYS A 266 6.10 10.89 -20.91
C LYS A 266 6.08 10.36 -22.34
N LEU A 267 6.77 9.23 -22.57
CA LEU A 267 6.81 8.61 -23.90
C LEU A 267 5.41 8.18 -24.37
N ARG A 268 4.63 7.54 -23.50
CA ARG A 268 3.28 7.07 -23.85
C ARG A 268 2.29 8.22 -24.05
N GLU A 269 2.38 9.28 -23.27
CA GLU A 269 1.58 10.51 -23.45
C GLU A 269 1.85 11.15 -24.82
N GLU A 270 3.11 11.29 -25.20
CA GLU A 270 3.50 11.79 -26.54
C GLU A 270 3.04 10.87 -27.68
N GLN A 271 3.10 9.56 -27.48
CA GLN A 271 2.60 8.59 -28.46
C GLN A 271 1.08 8.68 -28.63
N VAL A 272 0.33 8.85 -27.54
CA VAL A 272 -1.13 9.02 -27.56
C VAL A 272 -1.50 10.31 -28.30
N GLU A 273 -0.81 11.42 -28.01
CA GLU A 273 -1.05 12.70 -28.67
C GLU A 273 -0.70 12.65 -30.17
N ALA A 274 0.43 12.06 -30.52
CA ALA A 274 0.82 11.85 -31.92
C ALA A 274 -0.22 11.01 -32.68
N LYS A 275 -0.73 9.94 -32.05
CA LYS A 275 -1.79 9.11 -32.64
C LYS A 275 -3.09 9.89 -32.85
N ARG A 276 -3.49 10.70 -31.86
CA ARG A 276 -4.67 11.57 -31.93
C ARG A 276 -4.56 12.54 -33.08
N LEU A 277 -3.41 13.20 -33.25
CA LEU A 277 -3.15 14.12 -34.35
C LEU A 277 -3.20 13.42 -35.71
N LEU A 278 -2.62 12.23 -35.85
CA LEU A 278 -2.67 11.43 -37.06
C LEU A 278 -4.11 11.02 -37.43
N GLU A 279 -4.89 10.53 -36.45
CA GLU A 279 -6.29 10.13 -36.69
C GLU A 279 -7.16 11.34 -37.09
N SER A 280 -7.00 12.49 -36.42
CA SER A 280 -7.76 13.70 -36.75
C SER A 280 -7.39 14.26 -38.15
N THR A 281 -6.11 14.25 -38.50
CA THR A 281 -5.64 14.70 -39.82
C THR A 281 -6.14 13.75 -40.94
N ALA A 282 -6.07 12.44 -40.72
CA ALA A 282 -6.59 11.47 -41.64
C ALA A 282 -8.11 11.62 -41.88
N SER A 283 -8.87 11.88 -40.78
CA SER A 283 -10.30 12.13 -40.87
C SER A 283 -10.62 13.40 -41.65
N ALA A 284 -9.87 14.49 -41.46
CA ALA A 284 -10.05 15.73 -42.19
C ALA A 284 -9.77 15.57 -43.70
N LEU A 285 -8.70 14.81 -44.06
CA LEU A 285 -8.36 14.54 -45.44
C LEU A 285 -9.35 13.63 -46.19
N THR A 286 -10.20 12.90 -45.45
CA THR A 286 -11.22 12.02 -46.09
C THR A 286 -12.58 12.72 -46.20
N GLN A 287 -12.76 13.92 -45.64
CA GLN A 287 -13.99 14.72 -45.69
C GLN A 287 -13.95 15.80 -46.80
N ASP A 288 -12.79 16.05 -47.38
CA ASP A 288 -12.57 16.86 -48.58
C ASP A 288 -12.60 15.98 -49.85
#